data_7864889a3eeafb87b91001baeefa18e1
#
_entry.id   7864889a3eeafb87b91001baeefa18e1
#
_cell.length_a   1.000
_cell.length_b   1.000
_cell.length_c   1.000
_cell.angle_alpha   90.00
_cell.angle_beta   90.00
_cell.angle_gamma   90.00
#
_symmetry.space_group_name_H-M   'P 1'
#
loop_
_entity.id
_entity.type
_entity.pdbx_description
1 polymer ?
#
loop_
_entity_poly.entity_id
_entity_poly.type
_entity_poly.pdbx_seq_one_letter_code
_entity_poly.pdbx_strand_id
1 'polypeptide(L)'
;MKSLLGTMRLPFLVLTPACVAVGVGTAYWQMREINWVSVLLVLIGALSAHISVNAFNEYFDFKSGLDTKTSRTPFSGGSGTLPANPEMERYSFWLACVTFFIVAIIGLYFVWLQGWQLLPIGIFGLILLVTYTIWWVYNPILCLLAPGLGFGILMVMGTHFALTGTYSWTSFVAALVPTFLVSNLLLLNQFPDVEPDQSIGRRHFPIAIGRKKSSILYGIFLALAYFSVIAGVLLSLLPVFSMIALLTAILAWQAYQGAKQNAENIPALIPSMGMNVIINLSTPALLAIGLFIGQAGG
;
A
#
# COMPACT_ATOMS: atom_id res chain seq x y z
N MET A 1 9.19 12.75 -21.80
CA MET A 1 8.48 11.50 -21.45
C MET A 1 9.21 10.68 -20.38
N LYS A 2 10.52 10.41 -20.48
CA LYS A 2 11.23 9.60 -19.44
C LYS A 2 11.17 10.25 -18.06
N SER A 3 11.19 11.57 -17.94
CA SER A 3 11.09 12.32 -16.68
C SER A 3 9.72 12.19 -16.00
N LEU A 4 8.61 12.20 -16.76
CA LEU A 4 7.26 12.05 -16.17
C LEU A 4 7.03 10.65 -15.58
N LEU A 5 7.61 9.59 -16.19
CA LEU A 5 7.54 8.23 -15.66
C LEU A 5 8.17 8.09 -14.27
N GLY A 6 9.13 8.95 -13.93
CA GLY A 6 9.73 8.96 -12.59
C GLY A 6 8.73 9.33 -11.49
N THR A 7 7.85 10.30 -11.73
CA THR A 7 6.84 10.72 -10.73
C THR A 7 5.78 9.64 -10.47
N MET A 8 5.61 8.67 -11.38
CA MET A 8 4.75 7.51 -11.16
C MET A 8 5.36 6.50 -10.19
N ARG A 9 6.68 6.57 -9.94
CA ARG A 9 7.43 5.60 -9.11
C ARG A 9 7.21 4.15 -9.57
N LEU A 10 7.42 3.88 -10.86
CA LEU A 10 7.11 2.60 -11.52
C LEU A 10 7.51 1.34 -10.73
N PRO A 11 8.70 1.25 -10.08
CA PRO A 11 9.06 0.07 -9.31
C PRO A 11 8.10 -0.26 -8.17
N PHE A 12 7.42 0.76 -7.59
CA PHE A 12 6.47 0.54 -6.50
C PHE A 12 5.08 0.11 -7.00
N LEU A 13 4.74 0.37 -8.28
CA LEU A 13 3.44 -0.01 -8.82
C LEU A 13 3.17 -1.52 -8.79
N VAL A 14 4.21 -2.35 -8.70
CA VAL A 14 4.11 -3.81 -8.58
C VAL A 14 3.34 -4.25 -7.31
N LEU A 15 3.27 -3.39 -6.29
CA LEU A 15 2.48 -3.65 -5.09
C LEU A 15 0.96 -3.73 -5.39
N THR A 16 0.48 -2.90 -6.32
CA THR A 16 -0.94 -2.85 -6.68
C THR A 16 -1.49 -4.17 -7.20
N PRO A 17 -0.89 -4.82 -8.22
CA PRO A 17 -1.34 -6.14 -8.65
C PRO A 17 -1.37 -7.18 -7.54
N ALA A 18 -0.40 -7.16 -6.62
CA ALA A 18 -0.37 -8.09 -5.48
C ALA A 18 -1.57 -7.89 -4.53
N CYS A 19 -1.91 -6.64 -4.21
CA CYS A 19 -3.08 -6.33 -3.37
C CYS A 19 -4.41 -6.61 -4.10
N VAL A 20 -4.52 -6.23 -5.38
CA VAL A 20 -5.70 -6.54 -6.21
C VAL A 20 -5.91 -8.05 -6.30
N ALA A 21 -4.83 -8.84 -6.47
CA ALA A 21 -4.92 -10.30 -6.52
C ALA A 21 -5.52 -10.91 -5.24
N VAL A 22 -5.26 -10.32 -4.06
CA VAL A 22 -5.92 -10.74 -2.81
C VAL A 22 -7.44 -10.51 -2.89
N GLY A 23 -7.87 -9.32 -3.34
CA GLY A 23 -9.30 -9.01 -3.52
C GLY A 23 -9.98 -9.91 -4.55
N VAL A 24 -9.30 -10.18 -5.69
CA VAL A 24 -9.77 -11.13 -6.70
C VAL A 24 -9.83 -12.55 -6.12
N GLY A 25 -8.81 -12.97 -5.36
CA GLY A 25 -8.80 -14.26 -4.69
C GLY A 25 -9.95 -14.46 -3.71
N THR A 26 -10.29 -13.43 -2.91
CA THR A 26 -11.45 -13.49 -2.01
C THR A 26 -12.79 -13.53 -2.76
N ALA A 27 -12.90 -12.82 -3.88
CA ALA A 27 -14.09 -12.88 -4.74
C ALA A 27 -14.23 -14.27 -5.38
N TYR A 28 -13.15 -14.82 -5.92
CA TYR A 28 -13.12 -16.17 -6.49
C TYR A 28 -13.45 -17.25 -5.45
N TRP A 29 -12.91 -17.14 -4.25
CA TRP A 29 -13.23 -18.03 -3.13
C TRP A 29 -14.74 -18.06 -2.82
N GLN A 30 -15.40 -16.89 -2.91
CA GLN A 30 -16.83 -16.78 -2.62
C GLN A 30 -17.73 -17.22 -3.78
N MET A 31 -17.42 -16.81 -5.02
CA MET A 31 -18.33 -16.92 -6.16
C MET A 31 -18.05 -18.10 -7.09
N ARG A 32 -16.83 -18.66 -7.05
CA ARG A 32 -16.31 -19.69 -7.97
C ARG A 32 -16.17 -19.24 -9.42
N GLU A 33 -16.67 -18.08 -9.77
CA GLU A 33 -16.59 -17.48 -11.10
C GLU A 33 -16.14 -16.05 -11.02
N ILE A 34 -15.42 -15.57 -12.03
CA ILE A 34 -14.93 -14.19 -12.10
C ILE A 34 -15.11 -13.64 -13.51
N ASN A 35 -15.62 -12.42 -13.56
CA ASN A 35 -15.61 -11.63 -14.80
C ASN A 35 -14.24 -10.97 -14.97
N TRP A 36 -13.44 -11.48 -15.89
CA TRP A 36 -12.09 -10.98 -16.15
C TRP A 36 -12.04 -9.56 -16.71
N VAL A 37 -13.09 -9.09 -17.38
CA VAL A 37 -13.21 -7.68 -17.81
C VAL A 37 -13.32 -6.78 -16.61
N SER A 38 -14.14 -7.15 -15.61
CA SER A 38 -14.21 -6.43 -14.34
C SER A 38 -12.89 -6.44 -13.59
N VAL A 39 -12.15 -7.56 -13.57
CA VAL A 39 -10.81 -7.63 -12.97
C VAL A 39 -9.84 -6.65 -13.67
N LEU A 40 -9.86 -6.59 -15.00
CA LEU A 40 -9.02 -5.65 -15.74
C LEU A 40 -9.35 -4.19 -15.41
N LEU A 41 -10.65 -3.84 -15.33
CA LEU A 41 -11.09 -2.50 -14.96
C LEU A 41 -10.68 -2.13 -13.54
N VAL A 42 -10.84 -3.06 -12.58
CA VAL A 42 -10.38 -2.87 -11.20
C VAL A 42 -8.87 -2.65 -11.16
N LEU A 43 -8.10 -3.43 -11.90
CA LEU A 43 -6.64 -3.28 -11.95
C LEU A 43 -6.22 -1.93 -12.53
N ILE A 44 -6.88 -1.47 -13.61
CA ILE A 44 -6.65 -0.14 -14.18
C ILE A 44 -6.99 0.95 -13.15
N GLY A 45 -8.12 0.85 -12.47
CA GLY A 45 -8.52 1.78 -11.41
C GLY A 45 -7.51 1.81 -10.25
N ALA A 46 -7.08 0.65 -9.76
CA ALA A 46 -6.13 0.52 -8.68
C ALA A 46 -4.73 1.06 -9.04
N LEU A 47 -4.23 0.76 -10.26
CA LEU A 47 -2.98 1.33 -10.76
C LEU A 47 -3.09 2.85 -10.93
N SER A 48 -4.23 3.35 -11.43
CA SER A 48 -4.48 4.79 -11.54
C SER A 48 -4.49 5.46 -10.17
N ALA A 49 -5.07 4.84 -9.14
CA ALA A 49 -5.03 5.33 -7.76
C ALA A 49 -3.59 5.42 -7.23
N HIS A 50 -2.78 4.37 -7.45
CA HIS A 50 -1.39 4.36 -7.02
C HIS A 50 -0.55 5.42 -7.75
N ILE A 51 -0.73 5.58 -9.07
CA ILE A 51 -0.07 6.64 -9.84
C ILE A 51 -0.51 8.01 -9.33
N SER A 52 -1.80 8.21 -9.08
CA SER A 52 -2.34 9.47 -8.59
C SER A 52 -1.71 9.89 -7.27
N VAL A 53 -1.69 9.00 -6.25
CA VAL A 53 -1.10 9.32 -4.95
C VAL A 53 0.41 9.59 -5.05
N ASN A 54 1.14 8.83 -5.88
CA ASN A 54 2.56 9.06 -6.09
C ASN A 54 2.83 10.42 -6.76
N ALA A 55 2.09 10.75 -7.82
CA ALA A 55 2.26 12.00 -8.54
C ALA A 55 1.84 13.23 -7.71
N PHE A 56 0.78 13.14 -6.88
CA PHE A 56 0.44 14.18 -5.90
C PHE A 56 1.53 14.30 -4.83
N ASN A 57 2.05 13.20 -4.31
CA ASN A 57 3.13 13.23 -3.33
C ASN A 57 4.38 13.92 -3.88
N GLU A 58 4.85 13.54 -5.08
CA GLU A 58 5.98 14.20 -5.74
C GLU A 58 5.73 15.71 -5.95
N TYR A 59 4.52 16.08 -6.40
CA TYR A 59 4.16 17.49 -6.61
C TYR A 59 4.20 18.30 -5.30
N PHE A 60 3.53 17.82 -4.23
CA PHE A 60 3.47 18.54 -2.96
C PHE A 60 4.81 18.55 -2.23
N ASP A 61 5.59 17.47 -2.31
CA ASP A 61 6.92 17.40 -1.70
C ASP A 61 7.92 18.34 -2.40
N PHE A 62 7.84 18.45 -3.72
CA PHE A 62 8.59 19.44 -4.46
C PHE A 62 8.20 20.88 -4.09
N LYS A 63 6.88 21.17 -4.00
CA LYS A 63 6.36 22.49 -3.60
C LYS A 63 6.74 22.90 -2.19
N SER A 64 6.81 21.96 -1.26
CA SER A 64 7.23 22.20 0.13
C SER A 64 8.76 22.40 0.26
N GLY A 65 9.52 22.12 -0.79
CA GLY A 65 10.98 22.14 -0.77
C GLY A 65 11.60 20.92 -0.07
N LEU A 66 10.82 19.91 0.30
CA LEU A 66 11.30 18.68 0.95
C LEU A 66 12.30 17.95 0.06
N ASP A 67 11.96 17.76 -1.20
CA ASP A 67 12.76 17.01 -2.17
C ASP A 67 14.18 17.54 -2.39
N THR A 68 14.42 18.80 -2.05
CA THR A 68 15.75 19.43 -2.13
C THR A 68 16.59 19.17 -0.87
N LYS A 69 15.97 18.74 0.23
CA LYS A 69 16.61 18.50 1.52
C LYS A 69 16.85 17.01 1.80
N THR A 70 16.19 16.13 1.05
CA THR A 70 16.17 14.70 1.32
C THR A 70 17.36 13.99 0.66
N SER A 71 18.07 13.17 1.45
CA SER A 71 19.07 12.23 0.95
C SER A 71 18.39 10.96 0.48
N ARG A 72 18.53 10.63 -0.81
CA ARG A 72 17.84 9.49 -1.40
C ARG A 72 18.48 8.16 -1.05
N THR A 73 17.62 7.18 -0.76
CA THR A 73 17.98 5.78 -0.71
C THR A 73 17.26 5.03 -1.84
N PRO A 74 17.54 3.76 -2.10
CA PRO A 74 16.74 2.96 -3.05
C PRO A 74 15.25 2.86 -2.70
N PHE A 75 14.86 3.17 -1.44
CA PHE A 75 13.51 2.94 -0.91
C PHE A 75 12.83 4.21 -0.37
N SER A 76 13.55 5.32 -0.19
CA SER A 76 13.04 6.56 0.40
C SER A 76 13.61 7.81 -0.28
N GLY A 77 13.05 8.98 0.04
CA GLY A 77 13.55 10.28 -0.43
C GLY A 77 13.03 10.71 -1.80
N GLY A 78 11.86 10.26 -2.21
CA GLY A 78 11.23 10.64 -3.47
C GLY A 78 11.91 10.05 -4.72
N SER A 79 11.36 10.33 -5.91
CA SER A 79 11.96 9.86 -7.18
C SER A 79 13.15 10.71 -7.63
N GLY A 80 13.20 11.94 -7.15
CA GLY A 80 14.15 12.96 -7.58
C GLY A 80 13.92 13.52 -8.97
N THR A 81 12.80 13.18 -9.56
CA THR A 81 12.46 13.65 -10.91
C THR A 81 12.25 15.14 -10.96
N LEU A 82 11.46 15.70 -10.03
CA LEU A 82 11.13 17.13 -10.03
C LEU A 82 12.31 18.02 -9.63
N PRO A 83 13.15 17.69 -8.64
CA PRO A 83 14.39 18.45 -8.42
C PRO A 83 15.33 18.48 -9.62
N ALA A 84 15.41 17.38 -10.39
CA ALA A 84 16.23 17.32 -11.60
C ALA A 84 15.58 17.98 -12.83
N ASN A 85 14.24 18.10 -12.85
CA ASN A 85 13.46 18.61 -13.97
C ASN A 85 12.28 19.47 -13.45
N PRO A 86 12.52 20.66 -12.90
CA PRO A 86 11.46 21.49 -12.27
C PRO A 86 10.30 21.84 -13.21
N GLU A 87 10.54 21.93 -14.52
CA GLU A 87 9.53 22.17 -15.53
C GLU A 87 8.46 21.06 -15.62
N MET A 88 8.76 19.86 -15.08
CA MET A 88 7.83 18.74 -15.04
C MET A 88 6.80 18.82 -13.90
N GLU A 89 6.92 19.80 -13.00
CA GLU A 89 6.01 19.99 -11.86
C GLU A 89 4.53 20.01 -12.30
N ARG A 90 4.21 20.86 -13.27
CA ARG A 90 2.86 21.01 -13.81
C ARG A 90 2.33 19.70 -14.42
N TYR A 91 3.19 18.97 -15.10
CA TYR A 91 2.81 17.69 -15.72
C TYR A 91 2.58 16.60 -14.68
N SER A 92 3.35 16.58 -13.58
CA SER A 92 3.10 15.69 -12.43
C SER A 92 1.72 15.94 -11.81
N PHE A 93 1.36 17.21 -11.59
CA PHE A 93 0.04 17.58 -11.08
C PHE A 93 -1.09 17.12 -12.02
N TRP A 94 -0.97 17.38 -13.33
CA TRP A 94 -1.98 16.94 -14.29
C TRP A 94 -2.07 15.41 -14.39
N LEU A 95 -0.95 14.70 -14.31
CA LEU A 95 -0.95 13.24 -14.25
C LEU A 95 -1.75 12.74 -13.04
N ALA A 96 -1.51 13.34 -11.87
CA ALA A 96 -2.25 13.01 -10.65
C ALA A 96 -3.75 13.25 -10.82
N CYS A 97 -4.14 14.39 -11.38
CA CYS A 97 -5.55 14.72 -11.64
C CYS A 97 -6.20 13.77 -12.64
N VAL A 98 -5.56 13.48 -13.78
CA VAL A 98 -6.11 12.58 -14.80
C VAL A 98 -6.31 11.19 -14.23
N THR A 99 -5.30 10.65 -13.53
CA THR A 99 -5.43 9.32 -12.92
C THR A 99 -6.45 9.29 -11.78
N PHE A 100 -6.60 10.36 -11.01
CA PHE A 100 -7.67 10.53 -10.03
C PHE A 100 -9.07 10.44 -10.67
N PHE A 101 -9.28 11.14 -11.79
CA PHE A 101 -10.55 11.08 -12.50
C PHE A 101 -10.82 9.72 -13.12
N ILE A 102 -9.78 8.99 -13.59
CA ILE A 102 -9.94 7.60 -14.06
C ILE A 102 -10.45 6.72 -12.90
N VAL A 103 -9.90 6.87 -11.69
CA VAL A 103 -10.39 6.14 -10.50
C VAL A 103 -11.85 6.46 -10.22
N ALA A 104 -12.22 7.75 -10.25
CA ALA A 104 -13.59 8.19 -9.99
C ALA A 104 -14.59 7.62 -11.02
N ILE A 105 -14.23 7.65 -12.31
CA ILE A 105 -15.07 7.13 -13.41
C ILE A 105 -15.25 5.60 -13.27
N ILE A 106 -14.16 4.86 -13.04
CA ILE A 106 -14.24 3.41 -12.84
C ILE A 106 -15.02 3.08 -11.57
N GLY A 107 -14.81 3.84 -10.48
CA GLY A 107 -15.58 3.70 -9.25
C GLY A 107 -17.08 3.90 -9.46
N LEU A 108 -17.48 4.96 -10.17
CA LEU A 108 -18.88 5.23 -10.53
C LEU A 108 -19.48 4.14 -11.42
N TYR A 109 -18.71 3.58 -12.37
CA TYR A 109 -19.12 2.44 -13.16
C TYR A 109 -19.47 1.23 -12.27
N PHE A 110 -18.62 0.91 -11.30
CA PHE A 110 -18.89 -0.19 -10.36
C PHE A 110 -20.03 0.13 -9.37
N VAL A 111 -20.22 1.39 -8.98
CA VAL A 111 -21.41 1.80 -8.22
C VAL A 111 -22.69 1.56 -9.03
N TRP A 112 -22.69 1.88 -10.32
CA TRP A 112 -23.80 1.61 -11.21
C TRP A 112 -24.04 0.10 -11.40
N LEU A 113 -22.97 -0.70 -11.53
CA LEU A 113 -23.05 -2.14 -11.80
C LEU A 113 -23.41 -2.95 -10.54
N GLN A 114 -22.81 -2.64 -9.39
CA GLN A 114 -22.85 -3.46 -8.17
C GLN A 114 -23.64 -2.84 -7.02
N GLY A 115 -23.91 -1.54 -7.10
CA GLY A 115 -24.71 -0.84 -6.10
C GLY A 115 -23.99 0.27 -5.34
N TRP A 116 -24.80 1.13 -4.74
CA TRP A 116 -24.36 2.35 -4.05
C TRP A 116 -23.51 2.09 -2.78
N GLN A 117 -23.55 0.88 -2.24
CA GLN A 117 -22.81 0.48 -1.05
C GLN A 117 -21.27 0.58 -1.25
N LEU A 118 -20.80 0.65 -2.50
CA LEU A 118 -19.39 0.90 -2.83
C LEU A 118 -18.98 2.36 -2.55
N LEU A 119 -19.92 3.32 -2.54
CA LEU A 119 -19.61 4.75 -2.40
C LEU A 119 -18.80 5.10 -1.15
N PRO A 120 -19.10 4.57 0.06
CA PRO A 120 -18.31 4.92 1.26
C PRO A 120 -16.82 4.62 1.10
N ILE A 121 -16.46 3.43 0.61
CA ILE A 121 -15.07 3.05 0.35
C ILE A 121 -14.48 3.92 -0.77
N GLY A 122 -15.22 4.14 -1.86
CA GLY A 122 -14.77 4.93 -3.00
C GLY A 122 -14.51 6.39 -2.62
N ILE A 123 -15.44 7.05 -1.94
CA ILE A 123 -15.30 8.45 -1.51
C ILE A 123 -14.13 8.57 -0.51
N PHE A 124 -14.05 7.67 0.48
CA PHE A 124 -12.94 7.70 1.43
C PHE A 124 -11.58 7.50 0.73
N GLY A 125 -11.51 6.61 -0.26
CA GLY A 125 -10.31 6.40 -1.07
C GLY A 125 -9.90 7.66 -1.85
N LEU A 126 -10.84 8.33 -2.52
CA LEU A 126 -10.59 9.57 -3.24
C LEU A 126 -10.12 10.71 -2.31
N ILE A 127 -10.73 10.84 -1.13
CA ILE A 127 -10.28 11.80 -0.12
C ILE A 127 -8.85 11.47 0.32
N LEU A 128 -8.56 10.20 0.62
CA LEU A 128 -7.23 9.76 1.05
C LEU A 128 -6.15 10.07 0.00
N LEU A 129 -6.43 9.83 -1.30
CA LEU A 129 -5.49 10.11 -2.40
C LEU A 129 -5.01 11.56 -2.41
N VAL A 130 -5.93 12.52 -2.20
CA VAL A 130 -5.61 13.96 -2.25
C VAL A 130 -5.03 14.44 -0.92
N THR A 131 -5.60 13.98 0.20
CA THR A 131 -5.29 14.55 1.52
C THR A 131 -4.07 13.91 2.19
N TYR A 132 -3.58 12.77 1.70
CA TYR A 132 -2.46 12.04 2.31
C TYR A 132 -1.26 12.96 2.56
N THR A 133 -0.73 13.60 1.50
CA THR A 133 0.48 14.42 1.60
C THR A 133 0.25 15.75 2.30
N ILE A 134 -0.98 16.31 2.25
CA ILE A 134 -1.28 17.62 2.81
C ILE A 134 -1.79 17.59 4.25
N TRP A 135 -2.30 16.45 4.73
CA TRP A 135 -2.87 16.35 6.09
C TRP A 135 -2.35 15.18 6.90
N TRP A 136 -2.37 13.96 6.32
CA TRP A 136 -2.14 12.73 7.09
C TRP A 136 -0.69 12.61 7.57
N VAL A 137 0.26 13.14 6.80
CA VAL A 137 1.70 13.09 7.13
C VAL A 137 2.09 13.93 8.37
N TYR A 138 1.18 14.78 8.86
CA TYR A 138 1.40 15.60 10.06
C TYR A 138 0.90 14.94 11.35
N ASN A 139 0.25 13.78 11.27
CA ASN A 139 -0.18 13.01 12.43
C ASN A 139 0.42 11.60 12.37
N PRO A 140 1.17 11.14 13.41
CA PRO A 140 1.87 9.86 13.37
C PRO A 140 0.98 8.66 13.10
N ILE A 141 -0.21 8.62 13.70
CA ILE A 141 -1.16 7.50 13.55
C ILE A 141 -1.76 7.50 12.14
N LEU A 142 -2.24 8.66 11.69
CA LEU A 142 -2.84 8.79 10.37
C LEU A 142 -1.81 8.51 9.28
N CYS A 143 -0.58 9.02 9.41
CA CYS A 143 0.51 8.78 8.49
C CYS A 143 0.86 7.28 8.37
N LEU A 144 0.94 6.58 9.51
CA LEU A 144 1.22 5.15 9.54
C LEU A 144 0.11 4.32 8.87
N LEU A 145 -1.15 4.63 9.18
CA LEU A 145 -2.29 3.82 8.74
C LEU A 145 -2.72 4.11 7.30
N ALA A 146 -2.52 5.34 6.80
CA ALA A 146 -3.02 5.75 5.49
C ALA A 146 -2.64 4.82 4.32
N PRO A 147 -1.36 4.45 4.11
CA PRO A 147 -1.01 3.57 3.00
C PRO A 147 -1.56 2.15 3.20
N GLY A 148 -1.55 1.65 4.44
CA GLY A 148 -2.16 0.36 4.75
C GLY A 148 -3.66 0.33 4.50
N LEU A 149 -4.40 1.36 4.90
CA LEU A 149 -5.81 1.50 4.58
C LEU A 149 -6.03 1.55 3.07
N GLY A 150 -5.22 2.32 2.34
CA GLY A 150 -5.30 2.46 0.89
C GLY A 150 -5.14 1.12 0.17
N PHE A 151 -4.05 0.41 0.42
CA PHE A 151 -3.71 -0.84 -0.28
C PHE A 151 -4.39 -2.08 0.31
N GLY A 152 -4.68 -2.10 1.62
CA GLY A 152 -5.37 -3.18 2.29
C GLY A 152 -6.89 -3.00 2.21
N ILE A 153 -7.46 -2.28 3.18
CA ILE A 153 -8.92 -2.18 3.32
C ILE A 153 -9.59 -1.68 2.04
N LEU A 154 -9.17 -0.52 1.51
CA LEU A 154 -9.86 0.10 0.38
C LEU A 154 -9.65 -0.68 -0.92
N MET A 155 -8.41 -1.10 -1.22
CA MET A 155 -8.11 -1.77 -2.47
C MET A 155 -8.61 -3.22 -2.47
N VAL A 156 -8.35 -4.01 -1.42
CA VAL A 156 -8.77 -5.43 -1.37
C VAL A 156 -10.28 -5.56 -1.25
N MET A 157 -10.90 -4.86 -0.28
CA MET A 157 -12.37 -4.92 -0.13
C MET A 157 -13.10 -4.23 -1.25
N GLY A 158 -12.55 -3.13 -1.81
CA GLY A 158 -13.08 -2.46 -2.99
C GLY A 158 -13.06 -3.38 -4.22
N THR A 159 -11.95 -4.11 -4.43
CA THR A 159 -11.84 -5.14 -5.49
C THR A 159 -12.86 -6.24 -5.29
N HIS A 160 -12.94 -6.79 -4.08
CA HIS A 160 -13.92 -7.82 -3.75
C HIS A 160 -15.35 -7.36 -4.05
N PHE A 161 -15.72 -6.17 -3.56
CA PHE A 161 -17.08 -5.62 -3.77
C PHE A 161 -17.35 -5.35 -5.26
N ALA A 162 -16.39 -4.78 -5.98
CA ALA A 162 -16.55 -4.52 -7.42
C ALA A 162 -16.81 -5.80 -8.23
N LEU A 163 -16.34 -6.95 -7.76
CA LEU A 163 -16.54 -8.24 -8.43
C LEU A 163 -17.78 -9.00 -7.95
N THR A 164 -18.19 -8.82 -6.67
CA THR A 164 -19.23 -9.64 -6.04
C THR A 164 -20.53 -8.88 -5.70
N GLY A 165 -20.48 -7.55 -5.64
CA GLY A 165 -21.58 -6.70 -5.17
C GLY A 165 -21.80 -6.75 -3.66
N THR A 166 -20.93 -7.40 -2.89
CA THR A 166 -21.12 -7.60 -1.44
C THR A 166 -19.81 -7.39 -0.67
N TYR A 167 -19.91 -7.02 0.61
CA TYR A 167 -18.79 -7.10 1.56
C TYR A 167 -18.78 -8.45 2.24
N SER A 168 -17.60 -8.97 2.56
CA SER A 168 -17.45 -10.24 3.28
C SER A 168 -16.39 -10.14 4.37
N TRP A 169 -16.57 -10.92 5.45
CA TRP A 169 -15.55 -11.06 6.49
C TRP A 169 -14.26 -11.69 5.93
N THR A 170 -14.37 -12.54 4.92
CA THR A 170 -13.23 -13.10 4.19
C THR A 170 -12.38 -11.97 3.57
N SER A 171 -13.01 -11.05 2.83
CA SER A 171 -12.29 -9.94 2.21
C SER A 171 -11.71 -8.98 3.25
N PHE A 172 -12.41 -8.74 4.36
CA PHE A 172 -11.90 -7.89 5.44
C PHE A 172 -10.66 -8.50 6.11
N VAL A 173 -10.71 -9.77 6.51
CA VAL A 173 -9.57 -10.43 7.16
C VAL A 173 -8.38 -10.56 6.21
N ALA A 174 -8.62 -10.89 4.94
CA ALA A 174 -7.57 -10.90 3.93
C ALA A 174 -6.94 -9.52 3.71
N ALA A 175 -7.76 -8.44 3.76
CA ALA A 175 -7.30 -7.06 3.62
C ALA A 175 -6.40 -6.60 4.77
N LEU A 176 -6.55 -7.14 5.98
CA LEU A 176 -5.69 -6.81 7.12
C LEU A 176 -4.22 -7.13 6.85
N VAL A 177 -3.93 -8.17 6.06
CA VAL A 177 -2.56 -8.56 5.73
C VAL A 177 -1.82 -7.43 5.00
N PRO A 178 -2.24 -6.97 3.81
CA PRO A 178 -1.59 -5.83 3.17
C PRO A 178 -1.78 -4.52 3.95
N THR A 179 -2.85 -4.36 4.77
CA THR A 179 -3.00 -3.19 5.64
C THR A 179 -1.81 -3.04 6.58
N PHE A 180 -1.45 -4.08 7.32
CA PHE A 180 -0.32 -4.03 8.24
C PHE A 180 1.03 -3.99 7.52
N LEU A 181 1.19 -4.76 6.43
CA LEU A 181 2.46 -4.81 5.71
C LEU A 181 2.78 -3.49 5.00
N VAL A 182 1.81 -2.85 4.34
CA VAL A 182 2.06 -1.59 3.61
C VAL A 182 2.21 -0.41 4.57
N SER A 183 1.51 -0.42 5.72
CA SER A 183 1.83 0.50 6.82
C SER A 183 3.28 0.37 7.27
N ASN A 184 3.78 -0.85 7.39
CA ASN A 184 5.17 -1.13 7.72
C ASN A 184 6.16 -0.74 6.61
N LEU A 185 5.74 -0.84 5.34
CA LEU A 185 6.57 -0.40 4.22
C LEU A 185 6.88 1.09 4.36
N LEU A 186 5.84 1.90 4.60
CA LEU A 186 6.03 3.33 4.84
C LEU A 186 6.84 3.59 6.11
N LEU A 187 6.49 2.93 7.23
CA LEU A 187 7.15 3.14 8.52
C LEU A 187 8.67 2.99 8.42
N LEU A 188 9.13 1.91 7.79
CA LEU A 188 10.57 1.65 7.67
C LEU A 188 11.24 2.60 6.68
N ASN A 189 10.54 2.99 5.60
CA ASN A 189 11.02 3.94 4.61
C ASN A 189 11.14 5.37 5.18
N GLN A 190 10.47 5.69 6.29
CA GLN A 190 10.58 6.98 6.98
C GLN A 190 11.82 7.10 7.89
N PHE A 191 12.56 6.01 8.15
CA PHE A 191 13.75 6.09 9.02
C PHE A 191 14.85 6.99 8.43
N PRO A 192 15.18 6.91 7.14
CA PRO A 192 16.14 7.85 6.53
C PRO A 192 15.63 9.30 6.47
N ASP A 193 14.30 9.48 6.43
CA ASP A 193 13.67 10.76 6.13
C ASP A 193 13.36 11.62 7.38
N VAL A 194 13.77 11.17 8.60
CA VAL A 194 13.44 11.83 9.88
C VAL A 194 13.83 13.31 9.89
N GLU A 195 15.08 13.63 9.57
CA GLU A 195 15.60 15.00 9.65
C GLU A 195 14.98 15.92 8.57
N PRO A 196 14.90 15.52 7.28
CA PRO A 196 14.22 16.30 6.25
C PRO A 196 12.74 16.54 6.54
N ASP A 197 12.00 15.50 6.89
CA ASP A 197 10.57 15.57 7.16
C ASP A 197 10.26 16.48 8.36
N GLN A 198 11.05 16.36 9.43
CA GLN A 198 10.93 17.24 10.60
C GLN A 198 11.16 18.70 10.25
N SER A 199 12.07 19.00 9.31
CA SER A 199 12.41 20.37 8.90
C SER A 199 11.26 21.11 8.20
N ILE A 200 10.25 20.39 7.70
CA ILE A 200 9.04 20.94 7.07
C ILE A 200 7.79 20.72 7.93
N GLY A 201 7.96 20.27 9.18
CA GLY A 201 6.87 20.12 10.16
C GLY A 201 6.10 18.80 10.07
N ARG A 202 6.51 17.84 9.24
CA ARG A 202 5.93 16.49 9.23
C ARG A 202 6.11 15.81 10.59
N ARG A 203 5.16 14.92 10.92
CA ARG A 203 5.19 14.21 12.18
C ARG A 203 4.74 12.77 12.00
N HIS A 204 5.68 11.89 11.76
CA HIS A 204 5.47 10.45 11.72
C HIS A 204 6.12 9.75 12.91
N PHE A 205 5.90 8.43 13.08
CA PHE A 205 6.38 7.71 14.27
C PHE A 205 7.89 7.80 14.50
N PRO A 206 8.78 7.62 13.50
CA PRO A 206 10.21 7.83 13.72
C PRO A 206 10.60 9.20 14.27
N ILE A 207 9.86 10.27 13.92
CA ILE A 207 10.04 11.61 14.52
C ILE A 207 9.45 11.64 15.93
N ALA A 208 8.24 11.10 16.13
CA ALA A 208 7.48 11.26 17.37
C ALA A 208 8.03 10.46 18.56
N ILE A 209 8.51 9.23 18.32
CA ILE A 209 8.96 8.30 19.36
C ILE A 209 10.39 7.79 19.16
N GLY A 210 11.06 8.23 18.08
CA GLY A 210 12.40 7.80 17.68
C GLY A 210 12.43 6.48 16.89
N ARG A 211 13.51 6.29 16.11
CA ARG A 211 13.71 5.12 15.23
C ARG A 211 13.68 3.79 16.00
N LYS A 212 14.34 3.70 17.18
CA LYS A 212 14.38 2.47 18.01
C LYS A 212 13.01 1.99 18.45
N LYS A 213 12.15 2.89 18.95
CA LYS A 213 10.78 2.51 19.35
C LYS A 213 9.92 2.19 18.13
N SER A 214 10.14 2.90 17.03
CA SER A 214 9.45 2.64 15.76
C SER A 214 9.80 1.27 15.17
N SER A 215 11.03 0.74 15.39
CA SER A 215 11.38 -0.62 14.99
C SER A 215 10.60 -1.69 15.78
N ILE A 216 10.20 -1.42 17.04
CA ILE A 216 9.32 -2.32 17.79
C ILE A 216 7.91 -2.29 17.20
N LEU A 217 7.40 -1.09 16.86
CA LEU A 217 6.10 -0.95 16.18
C LEU A 217 6.08 -1.69 14.84
N TYR A 218 7.18 -1.63 14.07
CA TYR A 218 7.39 -2.42 12.85
C TYR A 218 7.21 -3.92 13.12
N GLY A 219 7.81 -4.45 14.18
CA GLY A 219 7.65 -5.86 14.58
C GLY A 219 6.22 -6.22 14.97
N ILE A 220 5.50 -5.33 15.66
CA ILE A 220 4.08 -5.54 16.02
C ILE A 220 3.22 -5.65 14.76
N PHE A 221 3.39 -4.75 13.79
CA PHE A 221 2.62 -4.78 12.55
C PHE A 221 2.93 -6.01 11.69
N LEU A 222 4.20 -6.49 11.65
CA LEU A 222 4.52 -7.78 11.05
C LEU A 222 3.77 -8.93 11.73
N ALA A 223 3.79 -8.98 13.06
CA ALA A 223 3.08 -10.00 13.82
C ALA A 223 1.56 -9.96 13.56
N LEU A 224 0.95 -8.77 13.50
CA LEU A 224 -0.47 -8.60 13.19
C LEU A 224 -0.82 -9.07 11.79
N ALA A 225 0.04 -8.84 10.78
CA ALA A 225 -0.18 -9.33 9.43
C ALA A 225 -0.25 -10.87 9.37
N TYR A 226 0.71 -11.56 9.97
CA TYR A 226 0.72 -13.03 10.00
C TYR A 226 -0.36 -13.60 10.92
N PHE A 227 -0.62 -12.95 12.04
CA PHE A 227 -1.74 -13.31 12.92
C PHE A 227 -3.08 -13.23 12.18
N SER A 228 -3.28 -12.24 11.30
CA SER A 228 -4.50 -12.13 10.50
C SER A 228 -4.71 -13.34 9.59
N VAL A 229 -3.63 -13.91 9.00
CA VAL A 229 -3.72 -15.13 8.20
C VAL A 229 -4.12 -16.32 9.09
N ILE A 230 -3.42 -16.51 10.22
CA ILE A 230 -3.67 -17.62 11.14
C ILE A 230 -5.10 -17.55 11.70
N ALA A 231 -5.49 -16.38 12.21
CA ALA A 231 -6.83 -16.17 12.74
C ALA A 231 -7.91 -16.36 11.66
N GLY A 232 -7.67 -15.90 10.43
CA GLY A 232 -8.58 -16.08 9.31
C GLY A 232 -8.82 -17.57 9.00
N VAL A 233 -7.77 -18.39 9.02
CA VAL A 233 -7.89 -19.84 8.80
C VAL A 233 -8.59 -20.51 9.98
N LEU A 234 -8.21 -20.19 11.23
CA LEU A 234 -8.83 -20.75 12.43
C LEU A 234 -10.32 -20.43 12.56
N LEU A 235 -10.73 -19.24 12.10
CA LEU A 235 -12.13 -18.81 12.07
C LEU A 235 -12.88 -19.31 10.82
N SER A 236 -12.25 -20.14 9.97
CA SER A 236 -12.82 -20.63 8.70
C SER A 236 -13.23 -19.50 7.71
N LEU A 237 -12.64 -18.32 7.87
CA LEU A 237 -12.82 -17.18 6.96
C LEU A 237 -11.88 -17.24 5.77
N LEU A 238 -10.73 -17.91 5.90
CA LEU A 238 -9.76 -18.15 4.85
C LEU A 238 -9.54 -19.67 4.68
N PRO A 239 -9.29 -20.16 3.45
CA PRO A 239 -8.94 -21.57 3.25
C PRO A 239 -7.58 -21.90 3.88
N VAL A 240 -7.39 -23.15 4.25
CA VAL A 240 -6.13 -23.62 4.87
C VAL A 240 -4.91 -23.35 3.98
N PHE A 241 -5.07 -23.38 2.67
CA PHE A 241 -4.01 -23.05 1.71
C PHE A 241 -3.50 -21.60 1.82
N SER A 242 -4.26 -20.69 2.45
CA SER A 242 -3.79 -19.33 2.77
C SER A 242 -2.58 -19.32 3.70
N MET A 243 -2.34 -20.40 4.46
CA MET A 243 -1.17 -20.56 5.32
C MET A 243 0.16 -20.54 4.54
N ILE A 244 0.17 -20.76 3.23
CA ILE A 244 1.36 -20.61 2.38
C ILE A 244 1.96 -19.20 2.48
N ALA A 245 1.17 -18.17 2.79
CA ALA A 245 1.65 -16.82 3.02
C ALA A 245 2.62 -16.72 4.22
N LEU A 246 2.54 -17.66 5.19
CA LEU A 246 3.45 -17.70 6.34
C LEU A 246 4.89 -18.06 5.97
N LEU A 247 5.16 -18.57 4.77
CA LEU A 247 6.53 -18.84 4.30
C LEU A 247 7.40 -17.59 4.32
N THR A 248 6.81 -16.41 4.16
CA THR A 248 7.51 -15.13 4.22
C THR A 248 7.87 -14.69 5.64
N ALA A 249 7.34 -15.34 6.68
CA ALA A 249 7.60 -14.99 8.08
C ALA A 249 9.09 -15.15 8.46
N ILE A 250 9.80 -16.07 7.80
CA ILE A 250 11.26 -16.23 8.01
C ILE A 250 11.99 -14.96 7.58
N LEU A 251 11.65 -14.42 6.41
CA LEU A 251 12.23 -13.18 5.89
C LEU A 251 11.79 -11.99 6.75
N ALA A 252 10.54 -11.98 7.21
CA ALA A 252 10.01 -10.94 8.09
C ALA A 252 10.75 -10.87 9.43
N TRP A 253 11.09 -12.03 10.01
CA TRP A 253 11.90 -12.09 11.21
C TRP A 253 13.29 -11.49 11.00
N GLN A 254 13.97 -11.82 9.89
CA GLN A 254 15.28 -11.26 9.55
C GLN A 254 15.20 -9.74 9.33
N ALA A 255 14.17 -9.26 8.60
CA ALA A 255 13.93 -7.84 8.39
C ALA A 255 13.70 -7.10 9.71
N TYR A 256 12.93 -7.69 10.64
CA TYR A 256 12.69 -7.13 11.98
C TYR A 256 13.98 -7.04 12.80
N GLN A 257 14.77 -8.12 12.85
CA GLN A 257 16.03 -8.14 13.60
C GLN A 257 16.98 -7.06 13.06
N GLY A 258 17.15 -6.97 11.75
CA GLY A 258 17.98 -5.96 11.13
C GLY A 258 17.46 -4.53 11.36
N ALA A 259 16.15 -4.31 11.30
CA ALA A 259 15.54 -3.01 11.59
C ALA A 259 15.74 -2.60 13.05
N LYS A 260 15.63 -3.54 13.99
CA LYS A 260 15.85 -3.30 15.43
C LYS A 260 17.31 -3.00 15.75
N GLN A 261 18.23 -3.75 15.16
CA GLN A 261 19.67 -3.60 15.41
C GLN A 261 20.24 -2.33 14.76
N ASN A 262 19.76 -1.98 13.56
CA ASN A 262 20.31 -0.92 12.73
C ASN A 262 19.43 0.32 12.64
N ALA A 263 18.48 0.51 13.58
CA ALA A 263 17.51 1.61 13.54
C ALA A 263 18.15 3.00 13.36
N GLU A 264 19.35 3.23 13.93
CA GLU A 264 20.06 4.50 13.85
C GLU A 264 21.18 4.50 12.79
N ASN A 265 21.44 3.37 12.13
CA ASN A 265 22.46 3.23 11.10
C ASN A 265 21.81 2.98 9.74
N ILE A 266 21.50 4.04 9.01
CA ILE A 266 20.75 3.96 7.75
C ILE A 266 21.45 3.07 6.71
N PRO A 267 22.77 3.16 6.45
CA PRO A 267 23.43 2.24 5.52
C PRO A 267 23.25 0.76 5.88
N ALA A 268 23.33 0.41 7.17
CA ALA A 268 23.14 -0.96 7.64
C ALA A 268 21.64 -1.39 7.66
N LEU A 269 20.71 -0.44 7.60
CA LEU A 269 19.27 -0.69 7.53
C LEU A 269 18.79 -1.06 6.13
N ILE A 270 19.48 -0.64 5.07
CA ILE A 270 19.08 -0.84 3.67
C ILE A 270 18.70 -2.30 3.34
N PRO A 271 19.46 -3.34 3.77
CA PRO A 271 19.06 -4.72 3.54
C PRO A 271 17.68 -5.08 4.14
N SER A 272 17.37 -4.56 5.34
CA SER A 272 16.06 -4.77 5.98
C SER A 272 14.92 -4.07 5.21
N MET A 273 15.19 -2.89 4.65
CA MET A 273 14.24 -2.19 3.77
C MET A 273 13.97 -3.01 2.50
N GLY A 274 15.00 -3.59 1.89
CA GLY A 274 14.87 -4.48 0.73
C GLY A 274 14.04 -5.73 1.05
N MET A 275 14.34 -6.41 2.17
CA MET A 275 13.54 -7.55 2.63
C MET A 275 12.09 -7.16 2.87
N ASN A 276 11.84 -5.98 3.45
CA ASN A 276 10.48 -5.47 3.67
C ASN A 276 9.70 -5.30 2.35
N VAL A 277 10.33 -4.82 1.29
CA VAL A 277 9.70 -4.75 -0.05
C VAL A 277 9.33 -6.15 -0.55
N ILE A 278 10.24 -7.12 -0.44
CA ILE A 278 9.96 -8.51 -0.85
C ILE A 278 8.77 -9.09 -0.06
N ILE A 279 8.72 -8.88 1.25
CA ILE A 279 7.62 -9.31 2.12
C ILE A 279 6.30 -8.70 1.65
N ASN A 280 6.29 -7.39 1.35
CA ASN A 280 5.10 -6.68 0.90
C ASN A 280 4.57 -7.16 -0.45
N LEU A 281 5.41 -7.70 -1.31
CA LEU A 281 5.00 -8.26 -2.60
C LEU A 281 4.62 -9.73 -2.48
N SER A 282 5.45 -10.53 -1.83
CA SER A 282 5.29 -11.98 -1.80
C SER A 282 4.20 -12.47 -0.86
N THR A 283 4.00 -11.82 0.31
CA THR A 283 2.97 -12.27 1.27
C THR A 283 1.55 -12.13 0.71
N PRO A 284 1.14 -10.96 0.15
CA PRO A 284 -0.17 -10.84 -0.51
C PRO A 284 -0.31 -11.75 -1.73
N ALA A 285 0.76 -11.92 -2.54
CA ALA A 285 0.72 -12.82 -3.68
C ALA A 285 0.51 -14.27 -3.28
N LEU A 286 1.22 -14.76 -2.25
CA LEU A 286 1.02 -16.11 -1.71
C LEU A 286 -0.35 -16.27 -1.08
N LEU A 287 -0.85 -15.26 -0.37
CA LEU A 287 -2.21 -15.26 0.18
C LEU A 287 -3.25 -15.40 -0.95
N ALA A 288 -3.11 -14.64 -2.03
CA ALA A 288 -3.97 -14.75 -3.20
C ALA A 288 -3.92 -16.15 -3.82
N ILE A 289 -2.73 -16.71 -4.01
CA ILE A 289 -2.54 -18.09 -4.51
C ILE A 289 -3.26 -19.07 -3.59
N GLY A 290 -3.12 -18.95 -2.26
CA GLY A 290 -3.81 -19.80 -1.29
C GLY A 290 -5.33 -19.74 -1.38
N LEU A 291 -5.89 -18.54 -1.65
CA LEU A 291 -7.32 -18.34 -1.87
C LEU A 291 -7.82 -19.03 -3.16
N PHE A 292 -7.04 -18.95 -4.25
CA PHE A 292 -7.38 -19.62 -5.51
C PHE A 292 -7.30 -21.14 -5.41
N ILE A 293 -6.24 -21.68 -4.81
CA ILE A 293 -6.06 -23.13 -4.64
C ILE A 293 -7.12 -23.70 -3.70
N GLY A 294 -7.43 -23.01 -2.60
CA GLY A 294 -8.44 -23.42 -1.65
C GLY A 294 -9.80 -23.65 -2.28
N GLN A 295 -10.14 -22.88 -3.30
CA GLN A 295 -11.38 -23.03 -4.05
C GLN A 295 -11.39 -24.30 -4.93
N ALA A 296 -10.25 -24.66 -5.50
CA ALA A 296 -10.14 -25.85 -6.36
C ALA A 296 -10.26 -27.17 -5.62
N GLY A 297 -10.05 -27.17 -4.30
CA GLY A 297 -10.08 -28.35 -3.44
C GLY A 297 -11.39 -28.59 -2.65
N GLY A 298 -12.38 -27.72 -2.80
CA GLY A 298 -13.73 -27.82 -2.22
C GLY A 298 -14.75 -28.01 -3.32
#